data_314d5d26b7c28c98499315bb8b5441e0
#
_entry.id   314d5d26b7c28c98499315bb8b5441e0
#
_cell.length_a   1.000
_cell.length_b   1.000
_cell.length_c   1.000
_cell.angle_alpha   90.00
_cell.angle_beta   90.00
_cell.angle_gamma   90.00
#
_symmetry.space_group_name_H-M   'P 1'
#
loop_
_entity.id
_entity.type
_entity.pdbx_description
1 polymer ?
#
loop_
_entity_poly.entity_id
_entity_poly.type
_entity_poly.pdbx_seq_one_letter_code
_entity_poly.pdbx_strand_id
1 'polypeptide(L)'
;YKEKLENKAKEYFEYVETKITEKAKDATAFAEEASKENYEAVIVFGGDGTVNEVISGIAEKDYIPKLGIIPGGTGNLITKLLEISQDIDEAIDQLDFNKTNSIDIGKANKSYFGYIFSVGSLPEAIHNVEIEDKTKYGVLAYAINTIKSVIKDEVFNIKIETENGSYEGEASQVLVLLSNYYADKKIFEENKDGYANILILKNASIISKLSLIPDLLKGDIVENDNIEYIKAKTIK
;
A
#
# COMPACT_ATOMS: atom_id res chain seq x y z
N TYR A 1 -15.49 19.70 -0.44
CA TYR A 1 -14.09 19.43 -0.10
C TYR A 1 -13.09 20.21 -0.96
N LYS A 2 -13.33 20.36 -2.28
CA LYS A 2 -12.40 21.08 -3.18
C LYS A 2 -12.03 22.47 -2.64
N GLU A 3 -13.01 23.30 -2.35
CA GLU A 3 -12.79 24.66 -1.84
C GLU A 3 -12.04 24.66 -0.50
N LYS A 4 -12.38 23.72 0.42
CA LYS A 4 -11.68 23.59 1.71
C LYS A 4 -10.22 23.24 1.50
N LEU A 5 -9.94 22.28 0.60
CA LEU A 5 -8.57 21.86 0.30
C LEU A 5 -7.75 22.97 -0.35
N GLU A 6 -8.34 23.69 -1.32
CA GLU A 6 -7.67 24.86 -1.94
C GLU A 6 -7.37 25.94 -0.92
N ASN A 7 -8.30 26.24 0.00
CA ASN A 7 -8.08 27.21 1.06
C ASN A 7 -6.97 26.76 2.02
N LYS A 8 -6.96 25.46 2.38
CA LYS A 8 -5.89 24.89 3.21
C LYS A 8 -4.52 24.96 2.52
N ALA A 9 -4.45 24.67 1.24
CA ALA A 9 -3.21 24.78 0.47
C ALA A 9 -2.69 26.23 0.40
N LYS A 10 -3.58 27.23 0.29
CA LYS A 10 -3.24 28.67 0.27
C LYS A 10 -2.66 29.18 1.60
N GLU A 11 -2.77 28.41 2.69
CA GLU A 11 -2.07 28.74 3.95
C GLU A 11 -0.55 28.58 3.81
N TYR A 12 -0.08 27.77 2.84
CA TYR A 12 1.32 27.40 2.65
C TYR A 12 1.91 27.89 1.32
N PHE A 13 1.08 28.07 0.27
CA PHE A 13 1.52 28.32 -1.09
C PHE A 13 0.80 29.52 -1.69
N GLU A 14 1.54 30.41 -2.37
CA GLU A 14 0.98 31.59 -3.06
C GLU A 14 0.12 31.21 -4.27
N TYR A 15 0.52 30.13 -4.97
CA TYR A 15 -0.18 29.63 -6.15
C TYR A 15 -0.70 28.21 -5.90
N VAL A 16 -1.98 28.02 -6.19
CA VAL A 16 -2.64 26.71 -6.08
C VAL A 16 -3.43 26.46 -7.36
N GLU A 17 -3.14 25.36 -8.02
CA GLU A 17 -3.85 24.87 -9.19
C GLU A 17 -4.52 23.53 -8.88
N THR A 18 -5.75 23.34 -9.34
CA THR A 18 -6.50 22.10 -9.20
C THR A 18 -6.72 21.45 -10.55
N LYS A 19 -6.27 20.22 -10.72
CA LYS A 19 -6.52 19.37 -11.88
C LYS A 19 -7.40 18.20 -11.50
N ILE A 20 -8.34 17.84 -12.38
CA ILE A 20 -9.26 16.71 -12.17
C ILE A 20 -8.86 15.59 -13.15
N THR A 21 -8.67 14.38 -12.60
CA THR A 21 -8.37 13.20 -13.42
C THR A 21 -9.65 12.70 -14.11
N GLU A 22 -9.58 12.42 -15.40
CA GLU A 22 -10.69 11.91 -16.21
C GLU A 22 -10.46 10.46 -16.63
N LYS A 23 -9.21 10.02 -16.65
CA LYS A 23 -8.81 8.66 -17.06
C LYS A 23 -7.56 8.20 -16.33
N ALA A 24 -7.27 6.91 -16.44
CA ALA A 24 -6.05 6.32 -15.91
C ALA A 24 -4.78 7.03 -16.42
N LYS A 25 -3.81 7.21 -15.56
CA LYS A 25 -2.52 7.90 -15.76
C LYS A 25 -2.58 9.43 -15.84
N ASP A 26 -3.73 10.04 -15.70
CA ASP A 26 -3.81 11.51 -15.63
C ASP A 26 -3.07 12.02 -14.39
N ALA A 27 -3.23 11.35 -13.23
CA ALA A 27 -2.54 11.73 -12.01
C ALA A 27 -1.01 11.59 -12.16
N THR A 28 -0.53 10.58 -12.89
CA THR A 28 0.89 10.44 -13.22
C THR A 28 1.39 11.63 -14.04
N ALA A 29 0.66 12.00 -15.10
CA ALA A 29 1.04 13.10 -15.98
C ALA A 29 1.06 14.44 -15.25
N PHE A 30 0.04 14.71 -14.41
CA PHE A 30 -0.01 15.93 -13.60
C PHE A 30 1.13 16.01 -12.56
N ALA A 31 1.47 14.88 -11.95
CA ALA A 31 2.57 14.80 -11.01
C ALA A 31 3.95 14.96 -11.68
N GLU A 32 4.13 14.41 -12.89
CA GLU A 32 5.33 14.65 -13.72
C GLU A 32 5.49 16.13 -14.11
N GLU A 33 4.39 16.78 -14.49
CA GLU A 33 4.36 18.20 -14.80
C GLU A 33 4.75 19.03 -13.57
N ALA A 34 4.17 18.72 -12.40
CA ALA A 34 4.49 19.39 -11.15
C ALA A 34 5.97 19.27 -10.77
N SER A 35 6.57 18.08 -10.95
CA SER A 35 8.02 17.89 -10.76
C SER A 35 8.84 18.72 -11.74
N LYS A 36 8.47 18.73 -13.01
CA LYS A 36 9.18 19.45 -14.07
C LYS A 36 9.12 20.96 -13.87
N GLU A 37 8.00 21.47 -13.37
CA GLU A 37 7.78 22.90 -13.12
C GLU A 37 8.20 23.33 -11.70
N ASN A 38 8.76 22.41 -10.91
CA ASN A 38 9.25 22.62 -9.55
C ASN A 38 8.16 23.11 -8.58
N TYR A 39 6.96 22.58 -8.67
CA TYR A 39 5.94 22.82 -7.65
C TYR A 39 6.42 22.32 -6.29
N GLU A 40 6.24 23.11 -5.24
CA GLU A 40 6.69 22.74 -3.89
C GLU A 40 5.97 21.53 -3.32
N ALA A 41 4.69 21.34 -3.72
CA ALA A 41 3.87 20.23 -3.26
C ALA A 41 2.87 19.77 -4.32
N VAL A 42 2.52 18.49 -4.26
CA VAL A 42 1.36 17.87 -4.92
C VAL A 42 0.44 17.36 -3.84
N ILE A 43 -0.84 17.73 -3.90
CA ILE A 43 -1.87 17.20 -3.00
C ILE A 43 -2.76 16.27 -3.83
N VAL A 44 -2.85 15.02 -3.45
CA VAL A 44 -3.73 14.03 -4.09
C VAL A 44 -4.96 13.78 -3.22
N PHE A 45 -6.15 13.93 -3.79
CA PHE A 45 -7.40 13.50 -3.21
C PHE A 45 -7.90 12.28 -3.99
N GLY A 46 -7.70 11.09 -3.46
CA GLY A 46 -8.03 9.86 -4.17
C GLY A 46 -7.75 8.60 -3.36
N GLY A 47 -8.02 7.44 -3.95
CA GLY A 47 -7.69 6.14 -3.38
C GLY A 47 -6.26 5.70 -3.70
N ASP A 48 -5.87 4.51 -3.23
CA ASP A 48 -4.51 3.96 -3.35
C ASP A 48 -3.99 3.94 -4.80
N GLY A 49 -4.86 3.66 -5.77
CA GLY A 49 -4.50 3.69 -7.20
C GLY A 49 -4.05 5.07 -7.66
N THR A 50 -4.80 6.13 -7.31
CA THR A 50 -4.46 7.51 -7.67
C THR A 50 -3.18 7.96 -6.95
N VAL A 51 -3.04 7.58 -5.68
CA VAL A 51 -1.80 7.85 -4.91
C VAL A 51 -0.59 7.20 -5.57
N ASN A 52 -0.68 5.93 -5.98
CA ASN A 52 0.40 5.24 -6.69
C ASN A 52 0.70 5.86 -8.06
N GLU A 53 -0.29 6.40 -8.76
CA GLU A 53 -0.08 7.16 -9.99
C GLU A 53 0.73 8.44 -9.73
N VAL A 54 0.39 9.21 -8.67
CA VAL A 54 1.15 10.40 -8.28
C VAL A 54 2.57 10.03 -7.88
N ILE A 55 2.75 8.99 -7.05
CA ILE A 55 4.08 8.48 -6.68
C ILE A 55 4.89 8.14 -7.94
N SER A 56 4.28 7.46 -8.91
CA SER A 56 4.95 7.12 -10.18
C SER A 56 5.35 8.34 -11.00
N GLY A 57 4.60 9.43 -10.90
CA GLY A 57 4.90 10.68 -11.59
C GLY A 57 6.07 11.45 -10.98
N ILE A 58 6.23 11.40 -9.65
CA ILE A 58 7.28 12.16 -8.94
C ILE A 58 8.54 11.34 -8.63
N ALA A 59 8.43 10.00 -8.60
CA ALA A 59 9.55 9.13 -8.26
C ALA A 59 10.72 9.28 -9.24
N GLU A 60 11.95 9.27 -8.71
CA GLU A 60 13.20 9.35 -9.48
C GLU A 60 13.30 10.61 -10.39
N LYS A 61 12.53 11.66 -10.12
CA LYS A 61 12.66 12.94 -10.82
C LYS A 61 13.76 13.80 -10.18
N ASP A 62 14.34 14.72 -10.95
CA ASP A 62 15.37 15.64 -10.46
C ASP A 62 14.85 16.54 -9.33
N TYR A 63 13.58 16.88 -9.40
CA TYR A 63 12.86 17.61 -8.34
C TYR A 63 11.64 16.78 -7.89
N ILE A 64 11.57 16.52 -6.59
CA ILE A 64 10.50 15.74 -5.97
C ILE A 64 9.67 16.68 -5.07
N PRO A 65 8.44 17.03 -5.46
CA PRO A 65 7.55 17.83 -4.62
C PRO A 65 7.14 17.07 -3.36
N LYS A 66 6.81 17.81 -2.30
CA LYS A 66 6.16 17.23 -1.12
C LYS A 66 4.81 16.62 -1.53
N LEU A 67 4.45 15.48 -0.97
CA LEU A 67 3.19 14.81 -1.26
C LEU A 67 2.22 14.93 -0.07
N GLY A 68 1.10 15.60 -0.27
CA GLY A 68 -0.06 15.58 0.62
C GLY A 68 -1.09 14.54 0.13
N ILE A 69 -1.70 13.79 1.02
CA ILE A 69 -2.66 12.75 0.65
C ILE A 69 -3.96 12.94 1.42
N ILE A 70 -5.08 13.01 0.70
CA ILE A 70 -6.42 13.01 1.26
C ILE A 70 -7.13 11.71 0.83
N PRO A 71 -7.66 10.91 1.77
CA PRO A 71 -8.32 9.65 1.46
C PRO A 71 -9.60 9.87 0.66
N GLY A 72 -9.67 9.28 -0.54
CA GLY A 72 -10.84 9.39 -1.41
C GLY A 72 -11.28 8.04 -2.00
N GLY A 73 -10.72 6.94 -1.54
CA GLY A 73 -11.04 5.58 -1.99
C GLY A 73 -11.66 4.72 -0.90
N THR A 74 -11.84 3.45 -1.19
CA THR A 74 -12.39 2.46 -0.25
C THR A 74 -11.32 1.89 0.68
N GLY A 75 -10.14 1.55 0.15
CA GLY A 75 -9.04 0.92 0.91
C GLY A 75 -8.24 1.92 1.72
N ASN A 76 -7.69 2.91 1.04
CA ASN A 76 -6.88 3.98 1.58
C ASN A 76 -5.72 3.46 2.47
N LEU A 77 -5.05 2.40 2.01
CA LEU A 77 -4.03 1.71 2.79
C LEU A 77 -2.83 2.60 3.11
N ILE A 78 -2.43 3.43 2.14
CA ILE A 78 -1.30 4.36 2.33
C ILE A 78 -1.63 5.41 3.38
N THR A 79 -2.85 5.97 3.38
CA THR A 79 -3.24 6.97 4.37
C THR A 79 -3.37 6.38 5.77
N LYS A 80 -3.88 5.15 5.89
CA LYS A 80 -3.93 4.41 7.16
C LYS A 80 -2.52 4.15 7.71
N LEU A 81 -1.59 3.74 6.85
CA LEU A 81 -0.18 3.53 7.21
C LEU A 81 0.47 4.83 7.73
N LEU A 82 0.10 5.97 7.16
CA LEU A 82 0.61 7.28 7.53
C LEU A 82 -0.17 7.94 8.68
N GLU A 83 -1.12 7.23 9.28
CA GLU A 83 -1.98 7.70 10.38
C GLU A 83 -2.78 8.96 10.00
N ILE A 84 -3.12 9.11 8.71
CA ILE A 84 -3.99 10.17 8.21
C ILE A 84 -5.44 9.79 8.50
N SER A 85 -6.21 10.71 9.05
CA SER A 85 -7.64 10.49 9.34
C SER A 85 -8.39 10.03 8.09
N GLN A 86 -9.31 9.07 8.25
CA GLN A 86 -10.17 8.63 7.17
C GLN A 86 -11.39 9.55 7.00
N ASP A 87 -11.64 10.45 7.93
CA ASP A 87 -12.54 11.57 7.72
C ASP A 87 -11.85 12.63 6.86
N ILE A 88 -12.50 13.02 5.77
CA ILE A 88 -11.91 13.91 4.77
C ILE A 88 -11.65 15.30 5.33
N ASP A 89 -12.57 15.80 6.16
CA ASP A 89 -12.42 17.13 6.75
C ASP A 89 -11.26 17.18 7.74
N GLU A 90 -11.13 16.16 8.57
CA GLU A 90 -10.00 16.01 9.49
C GLU A 90 -8.68 15.80 8.74
N ALA A 91 -8.67 15.00 7.66
CA ALA A 91 -7.49 14.77 6.84
C ALA A 91 -6.98 16.07 6.19
N ILE A 92 -7.90 16.95 5.71
CA ILE A 92 -7.54 18.26 5.19
C ILE A 92 -6.94 19.13 6.31
N ASP A 93 -7.53 19.10 7.49
CA ASP A 93 -7.05 19.90 8.62
C ASP A 93 -5.68 19.42 9.15
N GLN A 94 -5.37 18.13 9.01
CA GLN A 94 -4.06 17.53 9.35
C GLN A 94 -2.92 17.96 8.41
N LEU A 95 -3.20 18.48 7.22
CA LEU A 95 -2.14 18.87 6.28
C LEU A 95 -1.24 19.96 6.90
N ASP A 96 0.04 19.64 7.04
CA ASP A 96 1.08 20.56 7.52
C ASP A 96 2.36 20.39 6.68
N PHE A 97 2.56 21.25 5.69
CA PHE A 97 3.72 21.18 4.80
C PHE A 97 5.03 21.67 5.44
N ASN A 98 5.00 22.13 6.70
CA ASN A 98 6.19 22.40 7.49
C ASN A 98 6.73 21.13 8.16
N LYS A 99 5.91 20.08 8.25
CA LYS A 99 6.27 18.78 8.82
C LYS A 99 6.12 17.70 7.76
N THR A 100 7.21 17.08 7.39
CA THR A 100 7.23 16.02 6.38
C THR A 100 7.90 14.77 6.92
N ASN A 101 7.39 13.61 6.51
CA ASN A 101 8.01 12.33 6.75
C ASN A 101 8.42 11.70 5.42
N SER A 102 9.57 11.03 5.40
CA SER A 102 9.95 10.21 4.25
C SER A 102 9.32 8.83 4.38
N ILE A 103 8.94 8.24 3.25
CA ILE A 103 8.48 6.86 3.15
C ILE A 103 9.31 6.11 2.12
N ASP A 104 9.43 4.81 2.29
CA ASP A 104 10.04 3.95 1.28
C ASP A 104 9.07 3.72 0.12
N ILE A 105 9.60 3.68 -1.09
CA ILE A 105 8.84 3.43 -2.31
C ILE A 105 9.46 2.25 -3.04
N GLY A 106 8.64 1.27 -3.41
CA GLY A 106 9.05 0.14 -4.21
C GLY A 106 8.91 0.42 -5.70
N LYS A 107 9.84 -0.17 -6.48
CA LYS A 107 9.80 -0.15 -7.94
C LYS A 107 9.68 -1.56 -8.46
N ALA A 108 8.58 -1.86 -9.14
CA ALA A 108 8.33 -3.12 -9.80
C ALA A 108 8.37 -2.91 -11.33
N ASN A 109 9.49 -3.29 -11.97
CA ASN A 109 9.78 -2.98 -13.37
C ASN A 109 9.71 -1.46 -13.67
N LYS A 110 8.60 -1.00 -14.27
CA LYS A 110 8.37 0.40 -14.65
C LYS A 110 7.34 1.11 -13.77
N SER A 111 6.76 0.42 -12.80
CA SER A 111 5.71 0.92 -11.91
C SER A 111 6.24 1.11 -10.50
N TYR A 112 5.70 2.08 -9.78
CA TYR A 112 6.02 2.32 -8.39
C TYR A 112 4.83 1.99 -7.49
N PHE A 113 5.12 1.63 -6.23
CA PHE A 113 4.12 1.37 -5.22
C PHE A 113 4.58 1.88 -3.86
N GLY A 114 3.65 2.43 -3.11
CA GLY A 114 3.93 3.08 -1.83
C GLY A 114 3.67 2.20 -0.59
N TYR A 115 3.13 0.99 -0.77
CA TYR A 115 2.78 0.14 0.38
C TYR A 115 3.04 -1.35 0.12
N ILE A 116 2.31 -1.95 -0.83
CA ILE A 116 2.35 -3.39 -1.09
C ILE A 116 2.37 -3.67 -2.59
N PHE A 117 3.17 -4.64 -2.98
CA PHE A 117 3.12 -5.30 -4.27
C PHE A 117 2.85 -6.79 -4.06
N SER A 118 2.01 -7.39 -4.89
CA SER A 118 1.66 -8.81 -4.76
C SER A 118 1.69 -9.55 -6.08
N VAL A 119 2.03 -10.84 -6.01
CA VAL A 119 1.94 -11.81 -7.09
C VAL A 119 1.12 -12.99 -6.61
N GLY A 120 0.18 -13.44 -7.44
CA GLY A 120 -0.78 -14.50 -7.10
C GLY A 120 -2.20 -13.96 -6.91
N SER A 121 -3.14 -14.86 -6.68
CA SER A 121 -4.56 -14.52 -6.52
C SER A 121 -4.84 -13.97 -5.14
N LEU A 122 -4.67 -12.67 -4.94
CA LEU A 122 -5.40 -12.01 -3.85
C LEU A 122 -6.88 -12.03 -4.23
N PRO A 123 -7.76 -12.59 -3.39
CA PRO A 123 -9.19 -12.53 -3.66
C PRO A 123 -9.61 -11.06 -3.85
N GLU A 124 -10.27 -10.74 -4.96
CA GLU A 124 -10.91 -9.44 -5.16
C GLU A 124 -11.86 -9.07 -4.00
N ALA A 125 -12.35 -10.09 -3.30
CA ALA A 125 -13.15 -9.94 -2.10
C ALA A 125 -12.44 -9.20 -0.95
N ILE A 126 -11.10 -9.19 -0.88
CA ILE A 126 -10.40 -8.41 0.15
C ILE A 126 -10.48 -6.90 -0.17
N HIS A 127 -10.59 -6.54 -1.44
CA HIS A 127 -10.81 -5.14 -1.84
C HIS A 127 -12.23 -4.65 -1.63
N ASN A 128 -13.22 -5.57 -1.54
CA ASN A 128 -14.64 -5.25 -1.48
C ASN A 128 -15.29 -5.52 -0.10
N VAL A 129 -14.51 -5.76 0.94
CA VAL A 129 -15.05 -5.92 2.29
C VAL A 129 -15.44 -4.54 2.84
N GLU A 130 -16.68 -4.14 2.60
CA GLU A 130 -17.34 -3.12 3.40
C GLU A 130 -17.56 -3.70 4.80
N ILE A 131 -16.81 -3.17 5.77
CA ILE A 131 -16.93 -3.57 7.18
C ILE A 131 -18.14 -2.83 7.78
N GLU A 132 -19.34 -3.27 7.43
CA GLU A 132 -20.57 -2.74 8.06
C GLU A 132 -20.94 -3.41 9.38
N ASP A 133 -20.34 -4.55 9.74
CA ASP A 133 -20.67 -5.26 10.97
C ASP A 133 -19.55 -5.24 12.02
N LYS A 134 -19.71 -4.37 12.99
CA LYS A 134 -18.78 -4.05 14.09
C LYS A 134 -18.69 -5.11 15.21
N THR A 135 -18.94 -6.38 14.97
CA THR A 135 -18.71 -7.41 15.99
C THR A 135 -17.42 -8.17 15.72
N LYS A 136 -16.53 -8.25 16.72
CA LYS A 136 -15.22 -8.93 16.64
C LYS A 136 -15.26 -10.35 16.05
N TYR A 137 -16.40 -11.02 16.09
CA TYR A 137 -16.60 -12.37 15.56
C TYR A 137 -17.15 -12.39 14.13
N GLY A 138 -17.87 -11.34 13.70
CA GLY A 138 -18.44 -11.23 12.35
C GLY A 138 -17.35 -11.03 11.29
N VAL A 139 -16.36 -10.18 11.56
CA VAL A 139 -15.21 -9.94 10.67
C VAL A 139 -14.38 -11.21 10.44
N LEU A 140 -14.13 -11.98 11.49
CA LEU A 140 -13.38 -13.23 11.41
C LEU A 140 -14.15 -14.30 10.63
N ALA A 141 -15.46 -14.48 10.93
CA ALA A 141 -16.31 -15.43 10.23
C ALA A 141 -16.51 -15.05 8.75
N TYR A 142 -16.63 -13.75 8.45
CA TYR A 142 -16.74 -13.26 7.09
C TYR A 142 -15.42 -13.44 6.33
N ALA A 143 -14.28 -13.09 6.93
CA ALA A 143 -12.95 -13.34 6.35
C ALA A 143 -12.77 -14.83 6.05
N ILE A 144 -13.11 -15.72 6.97
CA ILE A 144 -13.03 -17.20 6.79
C ILE A 144 -13.94 -17.66 5.65
N ASN A 145 -15.17 -17.17 5.57
CA ASN A 145 -16.11 -17.58 4.51
C ASN A 145 -15.73 -17.00 3.14
N THR A 146 -15.25 -15.78 3.10
CA THR A 146 -14.72 -15.13 1.89
C THR A 146 -13.48 -15.87 1.40
N ILE A 147 -12.56 -16.18 2.29
CA ILE A 147 -11.38 -16.99 2.01
C ILE A 147 -11.81 -18.35 1.45
N LYS A 148 -12.77 -19.04 2.02
CA LYS A 148 -13.27 -20.34 1.53
C LYS A 148 -13.92 -20.27 0.16
N SER A 149 -14.61 -19.18 -0.18
CA SER A 149 -15.36 -19.08 -1.44
C SER A 149 -14.51 -18.64 -2.63
N VAL A 150 -13.35 -18.04 -2.40
CA VAL A 150 -12.55 -17.35 -3.44
C VAL A 150 -11.18 -18.00 -3.65
N ILE A 151 -10.72 -18.86 -2.74
CA ILE A 151 -9.44 -19.55 -2.92
C ILE A 151 -9.63 -20.65 -3.98
N LYS A 152 -9.33 -20.31 -5.23
CA LYS A 152 -8.80 -21.31 -6.16
C LYS A 152 -7.40 -21.61 -5.67
N ASP A 153 -7.08 -22.90 -5.48
CA ASP A 153 -5.73 -23.36 -5.16
C ASP A 153 -4.81 -23.18 -6.39
N GLU A 154 -4.71 -21.97 -6.89
CA GLU A 154 -3.77 -21.64 -7.96
C GLU A 154 -2.39 -21.48 -7.33
N VAL A 155 -1.55 -22.47 -7.59
CA VAL A 155 -0.13 -22.40 -7.28
C VAL A 155 0.65 -22.12 -8.55
N PHE A 156 1.75 -21.44 -8.41
CA PHE A 156 2.69 -21.17 -9.50
C PHE A 156 4.12 -21.45 -9.03
N ASN A 157 4.96 -21.83 -9.96
CA ASN A 157 6.39 -21.94 -9.71
C ASN A 157 7.01 -20.55 -9.78
N ILE A 158 7.81 -20.20 -8.77
CA ILE A 158 8.51 -18.94 -8.71
C ILE A 158 9.95 -19.14 -8.28
N LYS A 159 10.83 -18.34 -8.85
CA LYS A 159 12.20 -18.16 -8.38
C LYS A 159 12.37 -16.72 -7.94
N ILE A 160 12.83 -16.53 -6.71
CA ILE A 160 13.11 -15.23 -6.12
C ILE A 160 14.61 -15.23 -5.75
N GLU A 161 15.33 -14.24 -6.24
CA GLU A 161 16.73 -14.01 -5.89
C GLU A 161 16.86 -12.62 -5.26
N THR A 162 17.56 -12.54 -4.14
CA THR A 162 17.85 -11.30 -3.43
C THR A 162 19.28 -11.31 -2.93
N GLU A 163 19.77 -10.19 -2.45
CA GLU A 163 21.09 -10.10 -1.81
C GLU A 163 21.17 -10.85 -0.47
N ASN A 164 20.04 -11.14 0.18
CA ASN A 164 19.99 -11.75 1.51
C ASN A 164 19.46 -13.18 1.52
N GLY A 165 19.01 -13.70 0.38
CA GLY A 165 18.50 -15.07 0.28
C GLY A 165 17.84 -15.34 -1.05
N SER A 166 17.39 -16.56 -1.24
CA SER A 166 16.67 -16.98 -2.44
C SER A 166 15.61 -18.00 -2.10
N TYR A 167 14.56 -18.03 -2.91
CA TYR A 167 13.51 -19.03 -2.85
C TYR A 167 13.25 -19.56 -4.27
N GLU A 168 13.14 -20.88 -4.39
CA GLU A 168 12.72 -21.54 -5.63
C GLU A 168 11.75 -22.66 -5.29
N GLY A 169 10.54 -22.58 -5.80
CA GLY A 169 9.51 -23.57 -5.50
C GLY A 169 8.10 -23.08 -5.86
N GLU A 170 7.12 -23.83 -5.38
CA GLU A 170 5.72 -23.50 -5.56
C GLU A 170 5.28 -22.45 -4.53
N ALA A 171 4.57 -21.44 -5.00
CA ALA A 171 3.92 -20.44 -4.17
C ALA A 171 2.47 -20.24 -4.60
N SER A 172 1.62 -19.89 -3.67
CA SER A 172 0.25 -19.45 -3.96
C SER A 172 0.10 -17.95 -3.89
N GLN A 173 1.01 -17.27 -3.19
CA GLN A 173 1.03 -15.83 -3.02
C GLN A 173 2.44 -15.34 -2.68
N VAL A 174 2.81 -14.22 -3.23
CA VAL A 174 3.98 -13.45 -2.78
C VAL A 174 3.53 -12.04 -2.46
N LEU A 175 3.90 -11.56 -1.29
CA LEU A 175 3.64 -10.19 -0.83
C LEU A 175 4.98 -9.50 -0.61
N VAL A 176 5.14 -8.32 -1.18
CA VAL A 176 6.29 -7.44 -0.98
C VAL A 176 5.79 -6.19 -0.27
N LEU A 177 6.14 -6.04 0.99
CA LEU A 177 5.67 -5.00 1.89
C LEU A 177 6.79 -3.99 2.16
N LEU A 178 6.51 -2.72 2.00
CA LEU A 178 7.43 -1.60 2.33
C LEU A 178 7.22 -1.10 3.76
N SER A 179 6.26 -1.68 4.46
CA SER A 179 5.89 -1.32 5.82
C SER A 179 6.08 -2.48 6.77
N ASN A 180 6.24 -2.16 8.04
CA ASN A 180 6.21 -3.15 9.12
C ASN A 180 4.79 -3.58 9.49
N TYR A 181 3.80 -2.95 8.91
CA TYR A 181 2.41 -3.25 9.17
C TYR A 181 1.79 -3.98 7.99
N TYR A 182 0.97 -4.96 8.28
CA TYR A 182 0.01 -5.53 7.35
C TYR A 182 -1.37 -5.33 7.94
N ALA A 183 -2.25 -4.63 7.21
CA ALA A 183 -3.47 -4.06 7.78
C ALA A 183 -3.14 -3.21 9.03
N ASP A 184 -3.82 -3.45 10.15
CA ASP A 184 -3.61 -2.68 11.39
C ASP A 184 -2.63 -3.36 12.36
N LYS A 185 -1.89 -4.39 11.91
CA LYS A 185 -0.99 -5.17 12.76
C LYS A 185 0.47 -4.93 12.40
N LYS A 186 1.27 -4.65 13.43
CA LYS A 186 2.72 -4.61 13.29
C LYS A 186 3.24 -6.05 13.17
N ILE A 187 3.88 -6.35 12.04
CA ILE A 187 4.44 -7.67 11.74
C ILE A 187 5.95 -7.68 11.86
N PHE A 188 6.62 -6.55 11.61
CA PHE A 188 8.06 -6.43 11.61
C PHE A 188 8.52 -5.32 12.56
N GLU A 189 9.75 -5.40 13.04
CA GLU A 189 10.23 -4.46 14.08
C GLU A 189 10.77 -3.13 13.54
N GLU A 190 11.31 -3.09 12.32
CA GLU A 190 11.98 -1.92 11.75
C GLU A 190 11.21 -1.30 10.59
N ASN A 191 11.20 0.03 10.52
CA ASN A 191 10.58 0.85 9.48
C ASN A 191 11.60 1.74 8.76
N LYS A 192 11.36 2.03 7.49
CA LYS A 192 12.06 3.08 6.73
C LYS A 192 13.57 2.84 6.63
N ASP A 193 13.96 1.62 6.38
CA ASP A 193 15.36 1.20 6.26
C ASP A 193 15.78 0.95 4.80
N GLY A 194 14.87 1.20 3.86
CA GLY A 194 15.06 0.95 2.44
C GLY A 194 15.00 -0.53 2.07
N TYR A 195 14.46 -1.38 2.94
CA TYR A 195 14.24 -2.81 2.68
C TYR A 195 12.75 -3.11 2.51
N ALA A 196 12.46 -4.05 1.64
CA ALA A 196 11.15 -4.66 1.53
C ALA A 196 11.09 -5.97 2.34
N ASN A 197 9.95 -6.24 2.93
CA ASN A 197 9.64 -7.51 3.58
C ASN A 197 8.90 -8.39 2.59
N ILE A 198 9.48 -9.52 2.23
CA ILE A 198 8.96 -10.46 1.24
C ILE A 198 8.38 -11.66 1.99
N LEU A 199 7.08 -11.86 1.88
CA LEU A 199 6.38 -13.02 2.40
C LEU A 199 5.97 -13.91 1.23
N ILE A 200 6.45 -15.14 1.22
CA ILE A 200 6.14 -16.13 0.20
C ILE A 200 5.26 -17.19 0.85
N LEU A 201 4.00 -17.22 0.49
CA LEU A 201 3.09 -18.25 0.92
C LEU A 201 3.32 -19.47 0.04
N LYS A 202 3.97 -20.49 0.61
CA LYS A 202 4.27 -21.76 -0.05
C LYS A 202 2.97 -22.47 -0.46
N ASN A 203 3.08 -23.50 -1.30
CA ASN A 203 1.92 -24.34 -1.66
C ASN A 203 1.26 -24.87 -0.39
N ALA A 204 0.19 -24.25 0.01
CA ALA A 204 -0.51 -24.54 1.24
C ALA A 204 -1.97 -24.91 0.92
N SER A 205 -2.45 -26.01 1.49
CA SER A 205 -3.86 -26.35 1.43
C SER A 205 -4.72 -25.22 2.03
N ILE A 206 -6.01 -25.20 1.71
CA ILE A 206 -6.97 -24.26 2.33
C ILE A 206 -6.86 -24.28 3.86
N ILE A 207 -6.65 -25.45 4.45
CA ILE A 207 -6.50 -25.60 5.90
C ILE A 207 -5.23 -24.89 6.39
N SER A 208 -4.12 -25.02 5.69
CA SER A 208 -2.87 -24.32 6.03
C SER A 208 -3.00 -22.82 5.87
N LYS A 209 -3.72 -22.34 4.84
CA LYS A 209 -4.02 -20.89 4.67
C LYS A 209 -4.89 -20.35 5.81
N LEU A 210 -5.86 -21.15 6.30
CA LEU A 210 -6.68 -20.78 7.46
C LEU A 210 -5.87 -20.75 8.76
N SER A 211 -4.84 -21.59 8.90
CA SER A 211 -3.96 -21.57 10.07
C SER A 211 -3.07 -20.33 10.17
N LEU A 212 -2.91 -19.57 9.08
CA LEU A 212 -2.18 -18.31 9.08
C LEU A 212 -2.95 -17.16 9.76
N ILE A 213 -4.28 -17.27 9.85
CA ILE A 213 -5.11 -16.19 10.41
C ILE A 213 -4.75 -15.87 11.87
N PRO A 214 -4.61 -16.86 12.79
CA PRO A 214 -4.18 -16.60 14.15
C PRO A 214 -2.79 -15.95 14.23
N ASP A 215 -1.84 -16.40 13.42
CA ASP A 215 -0.47 -15.89 13.41
C ASP A 215 -0.44 -14.45 12.87
N LEU A 216 -1.21 -14.16 11.82
CA LEU A 216 -1.41 -12.80 11.31
C LEU A 216 -2.00 -11.88 12.39
N LEU A 217 -2.99 -12.37 13.15
CA LEU A 217 -3.63 -11.58 14.21
C LEU A 217 -2.72 -11.34 15.41
N LYS A 218 -1.73 -12.20 15.65
CA LYS A 218 -0.73 -12.05 16.72
C LYS A 218 0.49 -11.23 16.27
N GLY A 219 0.75 -11.14 14.98
CA GLY A 219 1.98 -10.58 14.42
C GLY A 219 3.10 -11.62 14.25
N ASP A 220 2.83 -12.90 14.48
CA ASP A 220 3.82 -14.01 14.46
C ASP A 220 3.91 -14.69 13.09
N ILE A 221 3.43 -14.03 12.03
CA ILE A 221 3.29 -14.62 10.68
C ILE A 221 4.62 -15.11 10.10
N VAL A 222 5.72 -14.49 10.50
CA VAL A 222 7.07 -14.83 10.02
C VAL A 222 7.54 -16.20 10.52
N GLU A 223 7.04 -16.65 11.66
CA GLU A 223 7.41 -17.92 12.28
C GLU A 223 6.60 -19.13 11.74
N ASN A 224 5.69 -18.88 10.78
CA ASN A 224 4.85 -19.96 10.24
C ASN A 224 5.57 -20.78 9.17
N ASP A 225 5.59 -22.11 9.31
CA ASP A 225 6.27 -23.05 8.40
C ASP A 225 5.80 -22.97 6.93
N ASN A 226 4.57 -22.48 6.69
CA ASN A 226 4.01 -22.29 5.36
C ASN A 226 4.45 -20.97 4.71
N ILE A 227 5.21 -20.14 5.42
CA ILE A 227 5.71 -18.88 4.91
C ILE A 227 7.23 -18.93 4.83
N GLU A 228 7.77 -18.45 3.70
CA GLU A 228 9.17 -18.07 3.61
C GLU A 228 9.26 -16.56 3.70
N TYR A 229 10.13 -16.08 4.57
CA TYR A 229 10.37 -14.65 4.79
C TYR A 229 11.77 -14.26 4.34
N ILE A 230 11.85 -13.22 3.53
CA ILE A 230 13.12 -12.62 3.10
C ILE A 230 13.00 -11.11 3.24
N LYS A 231 14.02 -10.47 3.81
CA LYS A 231 14.14 -9.01 3.85
C LYS A 231 15.22 -8.58 2.86
N ALA A 232 14.88 -7.71 1.89
CA ALA A 232 15.80 -7.35 0.82
C ALA A 232 15.52 -5.97 0.23
N LYS A 233 16.56 -5.36 -0.38
CA LYS A 233 16.43 -4.12 -1.17
C LYS A 233 16.15 -4.41 -2.64
N THR A 234 16.73 -5.49 -3.16
CA THR A 234 16.62 -5.86 -4.56
C THR A 234 16.03 -7.25 -4.69
N ILE A 235 15.02 -7.39 -5.54
CA ILE A 235 14.28 -8.63 -5.77
C ILE A 235 14.28 -8.90 -7.28
N LYS A 236 14.65 -10.10 -7.66
CA LYS A 236 14.60 -10.62 -9.04
C LYS A 236 13.72 -11.84 -9.11
#